data_b122dd835cd4598b76402731933d0278
#
_entry.id   b122dd835cd4598b76402731933d0278
#
_cell.length_a   1.000
_cell.length_b   1.000
_cell.length_c   1.000
_cell.angle_alpha   90.00
_cell.angle_beta   90.00
_cell.angle_gamma   90.00
#
_symmetry.space_group_name_H-M   'P 1'
#
loop_
_entity.id
_entity.type
_entity.pdbx_description
1 polymer ?
#
loop_
_entity_poly.entity_id
_entity_poly.type
_entity_poly.pdbx_seq_one_letter_code
_entity_poly.pdbx_strand_id
1 'polypeptide(L)'
;NYLSAYRFLSTYVRNFKVSFFCFALGCMIDMLISVIVPIIIGVWIDEIVYYHDIKSYIRIGILIAFLQVFSCALCFFTYAHQQKLMSWFTYEIKMDVFKRWQNADANYLNSASPGNVISLLQDYANESLHFLIRNGVHFVNGILKMIFIMVILMHNNWQIGLYVLIAVPVSSYITIKLGKHSKQCGLKQREVYGSYIGWLCEMISSLCDIRIIGAKDKVEKEFAKRNNDIFESNITTEVSKLNCKTIIEFINQTVKLVIFVFIGLMASNYNITMGGVLLILSYYSMFADQIKQIGNTYVDGNRRIAYIQSIKSFLNTPTENGRSDMQSLNITGGEIEIKRLFFSYESKAYA
;
A
#
# COMPACT_ATOMS: atom_id res chain seq x y z
N ASN A 1 -3.30 -6.75 -15.26
CA ASN A 1 -2.39 -7.91 -15.21
C ASN A 1 -1.21 -7.62 -14.29
N TYR A 2 -1.19 -8.27 -13.12
CA TYR A 2 -0.11 -8.16 -12.13
C TYR A 2 1.27 -8.45 -12.76
N LEU A 3 1.38 -9.50 -13.57
CA LEU A 3 2.62 -9.89 -14.25
C LEU A 3 3.19 -8.80 -15.18
N SER A 4 2.33 -8.07 -15.89
CA SER A 4 2.79 -6.98 -16.76
C SER A 4 3.29 -5.78 -15.97
N ALA A 5 2.69 -5.49 -14.82
CA ALA A 5 3.12 -4.44 -13.91
C ALA A 5 4.48 -4.79 -13.28
N TYR A 6 4.65 -6.02 -12.79
CA TYR A 6 5.95 -6.49 -12.28
C TYR A 6 7.05 -6.47 -13.35
N ARG A 7 6.74 -6.91 -14.57
CA ARG A 7 7.72 -6.90 -15.70
C ARG A 7 8.15 -5.47 -16.04
N PHE A 8 7.23 -4.52 -16.04
CA PHE A 8 7.55 -3.11 -16.26
C PHE A 8 8.44 -2.56 -15.14
N LEU A 9 8.05 -2.75 -13.89
CA LEU A 9 8.83 -2.26 -12.75
C LEU A 9 10.18 -2.96 -12.58
N SER A 10 10.30 -4.23 -13.01
CA SER A 10 11.56 -4.98 -12.93
C SER A 10 12.67 -4.39 -13.82
N THR A 11 12.32 -3.62 -14.86
CA THR A 11 13.32 -2.92 -15.69
C THR A 11 14.06 -1.86 -14.86
N TYR A 12 13.34 -1.15 -13.98
CA TYR A 12 13.93 -0.16 -13.07
C TYR A 12 14.70 -0.82 -11.93
N VAL A 13 14.22 -1.96 -11.38
CA VAL A 13 14.94 -2.74 -10.35
C VAL A 13 16.30 -3.21 -10.84
N ARG A 14 16.45 -3.43 -12.14
CA ARG A 14 17.69 -3.95 -12.72
C ARG A 14 18.91 -3.12 -12.41
N ASN A 15 18.74 -1.81 -12.23
CA ASN A 15 19.83 -0.89 -11.89
C ASN A 15 20.24 -0.98 -10.41
N PHE A 16 19.36 -1.52 -9.54
CA PHE A 16 19.55 -1.55 -8.07
C PHE A 16 19.37 -2.94 -7.46
N LYS A 17 19.70 -3.99 -8.22
CA LYS A 17 19.51 -5.40 -7.80
C LYS A 17 20.08 -5.71 -6.43
N VAL A 18 21.31 -5.26 -6.16
CA VAL A 18 22.00 -5.52 -4.89
C VAL A 18 21.26 -4.88 -3.72
N SER A 19 20.89 -3.61 -3.85
CA SER A 19 20.12 -2.89 -2.84
C SER A 19 18.75 -3.52 -2.58
N PHE A 20 18.05 -3.93 -3.63
CA PHE A 20 16.76 -4.60 -3.53
C PHE A 20 16.89 -5.97 -2.85
N PHE A 21 17.95 -6.72 -3.19
CA PHE A 21 18.22 -8.01 -2.57
C PHE A 21 18.57 -7.87 -1.09
N CYS A 22 19.43 -6.90 -0.70
CA CYS A 22 19.74 -6.62 0.70
C CYS A 22 18.50 -6.23 1.50
N PHE A 23 17.60 -5.41 0.91
CA PHE A 23 16.33 -5.06 1.51
C PHE A 23 15.43 -6.30 1.72
N ALA A 24 15.25 -7.12 0.68
CA ALA A 24 14.43 -8.33 0.76
C ALA A 24 14.97 -9.32 1.80
N LEU A 25 16.29 -9.50 1.84
CA LEU A 25 16.97 -10.36 2.81
C LEU A 25 16.81 -9.84 4.23
N GLY A 26 16.94 -8.53 4.45
CA GLY A 26 16.69 -7.92 5.75
C GLY A 26 15.24 -8.13 6.23
N CYS A 27 14.27 -7.98 5.35
CA CYS A 27 12.87 -8.29 5.66
C CYS A 27 12.63 -9.77 5.98
N MET A 28 13.33 -10.69 5.31
CA MET A 28 13.26 -12.13 5.61
C MET A 28 13.86 -12.46 6.99
N ILE A 29 14.98 -11.87 7.34
CA ILE A 29 15.61 -12.05 8.66
C ILE A 29 14.67 -11.53 9.77
N ASP A 30 14.10 -10.33 9.61
CA ASP A 30 13.15 -9.77 10.57
C ASP A 30 11.92 -10.66 10.72
N MET A 31 11.39 -11.21 9.62
CA MET A 31 10.30 -12.17 9.63
C MET A 31 10.66 -13.42 10.43
N LEU A 32 11.85 -14.00 10.22
CA LEU A 32 12.29 -15.18 10.96
C LEU A 32 12.43 -14.90 12.46
N ILE A 33 13.03 -13.76 12.84
CA ILE A 33 13.13 -13.35 14.24
C ILE A 33 11.72 -13.22 14.85
N SER A 34 10.79 -12.58 14.14
CA SER A 34 9.41 -12.41 14.62
C SER A 34 8.68 -13.74 14.84
N VAL A 35 9.02 -14.79 14.09
CA VAL A 35 8.45 -16.13 14.28
C VAL A 35 9.12 -16.88 15.42
N ILE A 36 10.43 -16.70 15.63
CA ILE A 36 11.21 -17.42 16.65
C ILE A 36 10.96 -16.85 18.06
N VAL A 37 10.81 -15.54 18.19
CA VAL A 37 10.65 -14.86 19.50
C VAL A 37 9.52 -15.44 20.36
N PRO A 38 8.32 -15.72 19.86
CA PRO A 38 7.26 -16.35 20.67
C PRO A 38 7.63 -17.74 21.23
N ILE A 39 8.44 -18.52 20.49
CA ILE A 39 8.94 -19.83 20.97
C ILE A 39 9.84 -19.62 22.19
N ILE A 40 10.79 -18.70 22.06
CA ILE A 40 11.74 -18.41 23.14
C ILE A 40 11.02 -17.84 24.36
N ILE A 41 10.00 -16.99 24.17
CA ILE A 41 9.15 -16.47 25.25
C ILE A 41 8.42 -17.61 25.95
N GLY A 42 7.88 -18.59 25.21
CA GLY A 42 7.24 -19.76 25.77
C GLY A 42 8.17 -20.54 26.68
N VAL A 43 9.38 -20.89 26.19
CA VAL A 43 10.41 -21.57 26.98
C VAL A 43 10.82 -20.74 28.19
N TRP A 44 10.97 -19.42 28.03
CA TRP A 44 11.34 -18.49 29.12
C TRP A 44 10.36 -18.52 30.28
N ILE A 45 9.08 -18.59 29.98
CA ILE A 45 8.03 -18.66 31.02
C ILE A 45 8.02 -20.04 31.69
N ASP A 46 8.21 -21.09 30.93
CA ASP A 46 8.24 -22.46 31.47
C ASP A 46 9.41 -22.68 32.42
N GLU A 47 10.56 -22.04 32.20
CA GLU A 47 11.73 -22.10 33.10
C GLU A 47 11.41 -21.60 34.52
N ILE A 48 10.64 -20.50 34.64
CA ILE A 48 10.29 -19.99 35.97
C ILE A 48 9.13 -20.75 36.61
N VAL A 49 8.15 -21.18 35.78
CA VAL A 49 6.91 -21.81 36.28
C VAL A 49 7.14 -23.26 36.70
N TYR A 50 7.91 -24.02 35.93
CA TYR A 50 8.06 -25.47 36.14
C TYR A 50 9.41 -25.85 36.72
N TYR A 51 10.50 -25.19 36.29
CA TYR A 51 11.87 -25.58 36.68
C TYR A 51 12.42 -24.73 37.82
N HIS A 52 11.85 -23.53 38.08
CA HIS A 52 12.30 -22.57 39.10
C HIS A 52 13.80 -22.22 39.00
N ASP A 53 14.41 -22.36 37.81
CA ASP A 53 15.82 -22.03 37.56
C ASP A 53 15.99 -20.55 37.19
N ILE A 54 16.28 -19.73 38.21
CA ILE A 54 16.50 -18.30 38.06
C ILE A 54 17.68 -17.99 37.13
N LYS A 55 18.73 -18.83 37.10
CA LYS A 55 19.89 -18.57 36.25
C LYS A 55 19.57 -18.75 34.77
N SER A 56 18.86 -19.82 34.39
CA SER A 56 18.39 -20.03 33.03
C SER A 56 17.36 -18.98 32.64
N TYR A 57 16.44 -18.60 33.53
CA TYR A 57 15.49 -17.54 33.30
C TYR A 57 16.16 -16.20 32.94
N ILE A 58 17.17 -15.77 33.71
CA ILE A 58 17.91 -14.53 33.43
C ILE A 58 18.67 -14.63 32.10
N ARG A 59 19.30 -15.77 31.79
CA ARG A 59 20.00 -15.97 30.52
C ARG A 59 19.07 -15.84 29.31
N ILE A 60 17.92 -16.51 29.35
CA ILE A 60 16.93 -16.46 28.27
C ILE A 60 16.34 -15.05 28.15
N GLY A 61 16.08 -14.37 29.28
CA GLY A 61 15.62 -12.97 29.28
C GLY A 61 16.59 -12.01 28.60
N ILE A 62 17.90 -12.17 28.88
CA ILE A 62 18.96 -11.38 28.22
C ILE A 62 19.00 -11.70 26.72
N LEU A 63 18.85 -12.96 26.32
CA LEU A 63 18.78 -13.37 24.89
C LEU A 63 17.59 -12.72 24.19
N ILE A 64 16.40 -12.73 24.81
CA ILE A 64 15.21 -12.08 24.24
C ILE A 64 15.44 -10.58 24.10
N ALA A 65 15.99 -9.91 25.13
CA ALA A 65 16.30 -8.49 25.06
C ALA A 65 17.28 -8.18 23.94
N PHE A 66 18.32 -8.99 23.77
CA PHE A 66 19.28 -8.85 22.68
C PHE A 66 18.62 -9.02 21.31
N LEU A 67 17.80 -10.06 21.12
CA LEU A 67 17.07 -10.29 19.87
C LEU A 67 16.11 -9.14 19.55
N GLN A 68 15.46 -8.56 20.56
CA GLN A 68 14.55 -7.44 20.39
C GLN A 68 15.30 -6.17 19.94
N VAL A 69 16.44 -5.86 20.59
CA VAL A 69 17.28 -4.73 20.20
C VAL A 69 17.85 -4.94 18.79
N PHE A 70 18.28 -6.16 18.48
CA PHE A 70 18.77 -6.50 17.14
C PHE A 70 17.68 -6.36 16.08
N SER A 71 16.47 -6.87 16.33
CA SER A 71 15.32 -6.71 15.41
C SER A 71 14.96 -5.24 15.21
N CYS A 72 14.99 -4.42 16.26
CA CYS A 72 14.75 -2.99 16.16
C CYS A 72 15.81 -2.28 15.27
N ALA A 73 17.08 -2.58 15.49
CA ALA A 73 18.18 -2.05 14.68
C ALA A 73 18.08 -2.51 13.21
N LEU A 74 17.75 -3.77 12.99
CA LEU A 74 17.56 -4.36 11.67
C LEU A 74 16.35 -3.74 10.95
N CYS A 75 15.25 -3.52 11.66
CA CYS A 75 14.05 -2.84 11.14
C CYS A 75 14.38 -1.40 10.73
N PHE A 76 15.10 -0.65 11.56
CA PHE A 76 15.55 0.70 11.22
C PHE A 76 16.42 0.71 9.96
N PHE A 77 17.39 -0.22 9.87
CA PHE A 77 18.27 -0.33 8.70
C PHE A 77 17.50 -0.70 7.43
N THR A 78 16.61 -1.69 7.49
CA THR A 78 15.80 -2.12 6.36
C THR A 78 14.83 -1.03 5.91
N TYR A 79 14.23 -0.29 6.87
CA TYR A 79 13.34 0.82 6.56
C TYR A 79 14.08 1.99 5.90
N ALA A 80 15.25 2.36 6.42
CA ALA A 80 16.09 3.41 5.82
C ALA A 80 16.52 3.03 4.39
N HIS A 81 16.88 1.76 4.19
CA HIS A 81 17.25 1.22 2.89
C HIS A 81 16.07 1.19 1.92
N GLN A 82 14.88 0.82 2.40
CA GLN A 82 13.62 0.88 1.65
C GLN A 82 13.32 2.30 1.17
N GLN A 83 13.42 3.31 2.05
CA GLN A 83 13.15 4.70 1.69
C GLN A 83 14.14 5.20 0.64
N LYS A 84 15.41 4.84 0.77
CA LYS A 84 16.44 5.16 -0.22
C LYS A 84 16.11 4.56 -1.58
N LEU A 85 15.76 3.28 -1.63
CA LEU A 85 15.32 2.62 -2.86
C LEU A 85 14.10 3.30 -3.47
N MET A 86 13.09 3.63 -2.65
CA MET A 86 11.90 4.31 -3.11
C MET A 86 12.22 5.67 -3.75
N SER A 87 13.07 6.46 -3.11
CA SER A 87 13.46 7.78 -3.63
C SER A 87 14.18 7.67 -4.99
N TRP A 88 15.11 6.71 -5.13
CA TRP A 88 15.83 6.48 -6.38
C TRP A 88 14.90 6.04 -7.53
N PHE A 89 14.03 5.09 -7.27
CA PHE A 89 13.06 4.63 -8.27
C PHE A 89 12.10 5.74 -8.69
N THR A 90 11.58 6.50 -7.71
CA THR A 90 10.71 7.64 -8.00
C THR A 90 11.42 8.65 -8.88
N TYR A 91 12.70 8.92 -8.61
CA TYR A 91 13.51 9.82 -9.41
C TYR A 91 13.62 9.31 -10.87
N GLU A 92 13.97 8.04 -11.09
CA GLU A 92 14.10 7.49 -12.44
C GLU A 92 12.78 7.52 -13.22
N ILE A 93 11.68 7.08 -12.60
CA ILE A 93 10.37 7.11 -13.27
C ILE A 93 9.95 8.55 -13.60
N LYS A 94 10.15 9.49 -12.68
CA LYS A 94 9.85 10.91 -12.92
C LYS A 94 10.69 11.47 -14.06
N MET A 95 11.97 11.13 -14.11
CA MET A 95 12.85 11.56 -15.21
C MET A 95 12.42 10.99 -16.56
N ASP A 96 12.04 9.71 -16.62
CA ASP A 96 11.57 9.10 -17.85
C ASP A 96 10.24 9.69 -18.31
N VAL A 97 9.29 9.91 -17.37
CA VAL A 97 8.02 10.57 -17.68
C VAL A 97 8.26 12.01 -18.17
N PHE A 98 9.14 12.75 -17.52
CA PHE A 98 9.46 14.13 -17.89
C PHE A 98 10.13 14.22 -19.27
N LYS A 99 11.13 13.36 -19.52
CA LYS A 99 11.79 13.26 -20.84
C LYS A 99 10.79 12.92 -21.94
N ARG A 100 9.87 12.00 -21.65
CA ARG A 100 8.84 11.61 -22.60
C ARG A 100 7.87 12.75 -22.87
N TRP A 101 7.48 13.48 -21.86
CA TRP A 101 6.63 14.67 -22.02
C TRP A 101 7.29 15.75 -22.86
N GLN A 102 8.58 16.05 -22.63
CA GLN A 102 9.32 17.03 -23.44
C GLN A 102 9.42 16.65 -24.93
N ASN A 103 9.42 15.36 -25.24
CA ASN A 103 9.53 14.83 -26.60
C ASN A 103 8.18 14.33 -27.15
N ALA A 104 7.06 14.60 -26.49
CA ALA A 104 5.74 14.20 -26.93
C ALA A 104 5.30 15.01 -28.15
N ASP A 105 4.51 14.35 -29.02
CA ASP A 105 3.94 14.99 -30.22
C ASP A 105 3.04 16.16 -29.82
N ALA A 106 3.08 17.25 -30.61
CA ALA A 106 2.29 18.46 -30.41
C ALA A 106 0.77 18.17 -30.28
N ASN A 107 0.26 17.20 -31.03
CA ASN A 107 -1.14 16.77 -30.92
C ASN A 107 -1.48 16.20 -29.54
N TYR A 108 -0.56 15.44 -28.96
CA TYR A 108 -0.73 14.92 -27.60
C TYR A 108 -0.65 16.03 -26.55
N LEU A 109 0.30 16.97 -26.68
CA LEU A 109 0.45 18.09 -25.78
C LEU A 109 -0.80 18.99 -25.73
N ASN A 110 -1.44 19.21 -26.86
CA ASN A 110 -2.68 19.99 -26.96
C ASN A 110 -3.90 19.26 -26.37
N SER A 111 -3.92 17.94 -26.40
CA SER A 111 -5.01 17.10 -25.88
C SER A 111 -4.86 16.76 -24.38
N ALA A 112 -3.63 16.75 -23.88
CA ALA A 112 -3.33 16.37 -22.50
C ALA A 112 -3.59 17.53 -21.53
N SER A 113 -4.42 17.33 -20.53
CA SER A 113 -4.58 18.32 -19.47
C SER A 113 -3.30 18.39 -18.62
N PRO A 114 -2.81 19.58 -18.26
CA PRO A 114 -1.64 19.73 -17.40
C PRO A 114 -1.77 18.99 -16.05
N GLY A 115 -2.99 18.92 -15.51
CA GLY A 115 -3.29 18.19 -14.28
C GLY A 115 -3.00 16.69 -14.37
N ASN A 116 -3.25 16.05 -15.53
CA ASN A 116 -2.91 14.65 -15.73
C ASN A 116 -1.41 14.40 -15.69
N VAL A 117 -0.61 15.28 -16.30
CA VAL A 117 0.86 15.16 -16.30
C VAL A 117 1.41 15.35 -14.88
N ILE A 118 0.87 16.31 -14.13
CA ILE A 118 1.24 16.52 -12.72
C ILE A 118 0.90 15.28 -11.90
N SER A 119 -0.28 14.68 -12.08
CA SER A 119 -0.66 13.45 -11.38
C SER A 119 0.24 12.26 -11.73
N LEU A 120 0.66 12.12 -12.99
CA LEU A 120 1.63 11.11 -13.40
C LEU A 120 2.98 11.29 -12.70
N LEU A 121 3.45 12.53 -12.61
CA LEU A 121 4.75 12.84 -12.00
C LEU A 121 4.74 12.74 -10.47
N GLN A 122 3.65 13.13 -9.80
CA GLN A 122 3.60 13.17 -8.34
C GLN A 122 3.01 11.89 -7.75
N ASP A 123 1.76 11.57 -8.09
CA ASP A 123 1.01 10.52 -7.40
C ASP A 123 1.31 9.15 -7.97
N TYR A 124 1.25 9.00 -9.30
CA TYR A 124 1.34 7.68 -9.92
C TYR A 124 2.76 7.11 -9.85
N ALA A 125 3.79 7.96 -9.98
CA ALA A 125 5.18 7.53 -9.81
C ALA A 125 5.44 6.99 -8.41
N ASN A 126 5.00 7.70 -7.36
CA ASN A 126 5.15 7.26 -5.97
C ASN A 126 4.37 5.97 -5.67
N GLU A 127 3.10 5.90 -6.06
CA GLU A 127 2.24 4.74 -5.79
C GLU A 127 2.68 3.48 -6.56
N SER A 128 3.27 3.64 -7.74
CA SER A 128 3.81 2.52 -8.51
C SER A 128 4.90 1.75 -7.76
N LEU A 129 5.72 2.44 -7.00
CA LEU A 129 6.78 1.83 -6.20
C LEU A 129 6.27 1.13 -4.95
N HIS A 130 5.27 1.71 -4.32
CA HIS A 130 4.58 1.02 -3.23
C HIS A 130 4.01 -0.33 -3.67
N PHE A 131 3.65 -0.48 -4.95
CA PHE A 131 3.24 -1.77 -5.50
C PHE A 131 4.36 -2.80 -5.43
N LEU A 132 5.57 -2.47 -5.88
CA LEU A 132 6.70 -3.40 -5.90
C LEU A 132 7.10 -3.85 -4.50
N ILE A 133 7.20 -2.93 -3.56
CA ILE A 133 7.62 -3.19 -2.18
C ILE A 133 6.50 -3.86 -1.39
N ARG A 134 5.32 -3.24 -1.34
CA ARG A 134 4.22 -3.67 -0.48
C ARG A 134 3.49 -4.90 -1.03
N ASN A 135 3.20 -4.90 -2.34
CA ASN A 135 2.55 -6.04 -3.01
C ASN A 135 3.56 -7.10 -3.49
N GLY A 136 4.86 -6.79 -3.53
CA GLY A 136 5.93 -7.73 -3.81
C GLY A 136 6.52 -8.31 -2.53
N VAL A 137 7.51 -7.64 -1.97
CA VAL A 137 8.34 -8.19 -0.86
C VAL A 137 7.51 -8.47 0.40
N HIS A 138 6.73 -7.51 0.88
CA HIS A 138 5.93 -7.71 2.11
C HIS A 138 4.82 -8.74 1.95
N PHE A 139 4.22 -8.87 0.76
CA PHE A 139 3.22 -9.90 0.48
C PHE A 139 3.83 -11.31 0.52
N VAL A 140 4.97 -11.50 -0.14
CA VAL A 140 5.70 -12.78 -0.12
C VAL A 140 6.15 -13.13 1.29
N ASN A 141 6.75 -12.19 2.03
CA ASN A 141 7.13 -12.39 3.42
C ASN A 141 5.93 -12.75 4.30
N GLY A 142 4.79 -12.10 4.07
CA GLY A 142 3.55 -12.40 4.79
C GLY A 142 3.07 -13.83 4.58
N ILE A 143 3.08 -14.31 3.35
CA ILE A 143 2.72 -15.71 3.03
C ILE A 143 3.71 -16.68 3.67
N LEU A 144 5.02 -16.44 3.55
CA LEU A 144 6.05 -17.27 4.17
C LEU A 144 5.87 -17.33 5.69
N LYS A 145 5.63 -16.18 6.34
CA LYS A 145 5.36 -16.09 7.77
C LYS A 145 4.15 -16.95 8.17
N MET A 146 3.05 -16.89 7.41
CA MET A 146 1.88 -17.72 7.68
C MET A 146 2.19 -19.20 7.57
N ILE A 147 2.96 -19.61 6.56
CA ILE A 147 3.36 -21.01 6.36
C ILE A 147 4.21 -21.46 7.56
N PHE A 148 5.20 -20.68 7.99
CA PHE A 148 6.04 -21.02 9.14
C PHE A 148 5.24 -21.16 10.43
N ILE A 149 4.35 -20.18 10.72
CA ILE A 149 3.48 -20.23 11.89
C ILE A 149 2.60 -21.50 11.85
N MET A 150 2.06 -21.84 10.68
CA MET A 150 1.20 -22.99 10.53
C MET A 150 1.94 -24.31 10.76
N VAL A 151 3.15 -24.43 10.21
CA VAL A 151 4.01 -25.61 10.41
C VAL A 151 4.33 -25.77 11.91
N ILE A 152 4.69 -24.70 12.60
CA ILE A 152 4.99 -24.74 14.03
C ILE A 152 3.76 -25.12 14.87
N LEU A 153 2.59 -24.56 14.56
CA LEU A 153 1.35 -24.91 15.26
C LEU A 153 0.96 -26.36 15.04
N MET A 154 1.06 -26.85 13.82
CA MET A 154 0.77 -28.27 13.50
C MET A 154 1.76 -29.24 14.17
N HIS A 155 3.03 -28.85 14.27
CA HIS A 155 4.05 -29.67 14.92
C HIS A 155 3.83 -29.75 16.45
N ASN A 156 3.50 -28.63 17.10
CA ASN A 156 3.26 -28.60 18.54
C ASN A 156 1.95 -29.28 18.94
N ASN A 157 0.86 -28.98 18.24
CA ASN A 157 -0.43 -29.61 18.48
C ASN A 157 -1.32 -29.47 17.23
N TRP A 158 -1.50 -30.58 16.51
CA TRP A 158 -2.24 -30.60 15.25
C TRP A 158 -3.70 -30.17 15.38
N GLN A 159 -4.35 -30.46 16.53
CA GLN A 159 -5.74 -30.09 16.78
C GLN A 159 -5.91 -28.58 16.89
N ILE A 160 -4.98 -27.91 17.57
CA ILE A 160 -4.96 -26.44 17.69
C ILE A 160 -4.62 -25.81 16.34
N GLY A 161 -3.66 -26.38 15.60
CA GLY A 161 -3.33 -25.96 14.25
C GLY A 161 -4.53 -26.01 13.32
N LEU A 162 -5.31 -27.10 13.37
CA LEU A 162 -6.52 -27.27 12.57
C LEU A 162 -7.62 -26.27 12.98
N TYR A 163 -7.79 -26.01 14.29
CA TYR A 163 -8.72 -25.00 14.77
C TYR A 163 -8.38 -23.58 14.24
N VAL A 164 -7.12 -23.20 14.32
CA VAL A 164 -6.64 -21.91 13.79
C VAL A 164 -6.84 -21.83 12.27
N LEU A 165 -6.58 -22.92 11.56
CA LEU A 165 -6.78 -23.02 10.11
C LEU A 165 -8.24 -22.80 9.69
N ILE A 166 -9.20 -23.18 10.52
CA ILE A 166 -10.63 -22.96 10.27
C ILE A 166 -11.10 -21.61 10.78
N ALA A 167 -10.71 -21.22 12.00
CA ALA A 167 -11.18 -20.00 12.65
C ALA A 167 -10.77 -18.73 11.90
N VAL A 168 -9.56 -18.73 11.33
CA VAL A 168 -9.03 -17.53 10.66
C VAL A 168 -9.70 -17.24 9.31
N PRO A 169 -9.94 -18.19 8.40
CA PRO A 169 -10.74 -17.93 7.19
C PRO A 169 -12.17 -17.47 7.50
N VAL A 170 -12.79 -18.00 8.53
CA VAL A 170 -14.14 -17.60 8.96
C VAL A 170 -14.13 -16.14 9.43
N SER A 171 -13.23 -15.77 10.33
CA SER A 171 -13.08 -14.38 10.79
C SER A 171 -12.73 -13.42 9.64
N SER A 172 -11.89 -13.85 8.70
CA SER A 172 -11.52 -13.09 7.51
C SER A 172 -12.69 -12.87 6.55
N TYR A 173 -13.52 -13.88 6.34
CA TYR A 173 -14.74 -13.76 5.52
C TYR A 173 -15.70 -12.71 6.10
N ILE A 174 -15.92 -12.74 7.41
CA ILE A 174 -16.76 -11.73 8.10
C ILE A 174 -16.16 -10.34 7.95
N THR A 175 -14.84 -10.21 8.14
CA THR A 175 -14.11 -8.96 7.96
C THR A 175 -14.26 -8.38 6.55
N ILE A 176 -14.14 -9.20 5.51
CA ILE A 176 -14.31 -8.78 4.11
C ILE A 176 -15.75 -8.33 3.84
N LYS A 177 -16.73 -9.05 4.39
CA LYS A 177 -18.16 -8.71 4.22
C LYS A 177 -18.50 -7.36 4.88
N LEU A 178 -18.02 -7.13 6.11
CA LEU A 178 -18.20 -5.86 6.82
C LEU A 178 -17.47 -4.71 6.11
N GLY A 179 -16.26 -4.95 5.60
CA GLY A 179 -15.47 -3.96 4.90
C GLY A 179 -16.11 -3.43 3.61
N LYS A 180 -17.01 -4.19 2.96
CA LYS A 180 -17.74 -3.73 1.77
C LYS A 180 -18.63 -2.52 2.06
N HIS A 181 -19.32 -2.52 3.19
CA HIS A 181 -20.16 -1.39 3.60
C HIS A 181 -19.36 -0.12 3.85
N SER A 182 -18.28 -0.23 4.61
CA SER A 182 -17.37 0.90 4.86
C SER A 182 -16.74 1.45 3.56
N LYS A 183 -16.44 0.57 2.60
CA LYS A 183 -15.96 0.97 1.27
C LYS A 183 -17.00 1.80 0.50
N GLN A 184 -18.27 1.43 0.55
CA GLN A 184 -19.36 2.19 -0.12
C GLN A 184 -19.50 3.59 0.48
N CYS A 185 -19.44 3.72 1.82
CA CYS A 185 -19.43 5.02 2.48
C CYS A 185 -18.24 5.88 2.03
N GLY A 186 -17.03 5.28 1.95
CA GLY A 186 -15.84 5.98 1.47
C GLY A 186 -15.91 6.42 0.01
N LEU A 187 -16.62 5.69 -0.86
CA LEU A 187 -16.84 6.12 -2.25
C LEU A 187 -17.76 7.33 -2.32
N LYS A 188 -18.88 7.32 -1.58
CA LYS A 188 -19.79 8.46 -1.48
C LYS A 188 -19.07 9.71 -0.93
N GLN A 189 -18.25 9.54 0.10
CA GLN A 189 -17.44 10.64 0.63
C GLN A 189 -16.54 11.27 -0.43
N ARG A 190 -15.92 10.45 -1.29
CA ARG A 190 -15.07 10.94 -2.40
C ARG A 190 -15.87 11.73 -3.43
N GLU A 191 -17.06 11.30 -3.76
CA GLU A 191 -17.95 12.00 -4.70
C GLU A 191 -18.34 13.39 -4.14
N VAL A 192 -18.76 13.45 -2.87
CA VAL A 192 -19.09 14.70 -2.19
C VAL A 192 -17.88 15.63 -2.15
N TYR A 193 -16.71 15.10 -1.76
CA TYR A 193 -15.48 15.87 -1.71
C TYR A 193 -15.03 16.35 -3.09
N GLY A 194 -15.12 15.51 -4.11
CA GLY A 194 -14.77 15.87 -5.48
C GLY A 194 -15.64 17.00 -6.03
N SER A 195 -16.98 16.93 -5.81
CA SER A 195 -17.90 17.98 -6.22
C SER A 195 -17.64 19.30 -5.49
N TYR A 196 -17.29 19.24 -4.21
CA TYR A 196 -16.90 20.42 -3.44
C TYR A 196 -15.63 21.06 -3.95
N ILE A 197 -14.58 20.29 -4.20
CA ILE A 197 -13.30 20.83 -4.72
C ILE A 197 -13.50 21.44 -6.10
N GLY A 198 -14.30 20.80 -6.98
CA GLY A 198 -14.62 21.39 -8.29
C GLY A 198 -15.30 22.76 -8.15
N TRP A 199 -16.33 22.85 -7.33
CA TRP A 199 -17.02 24.09 -7.04
C TRP A 199 -16.09 25.15 -6.40
N LEU A 200 -15.25 24.74 -5.45
CA LEU A 200 -14.31 25.65 -4.78
C LEU A 200 -13.28 26.24 -5.76
N CYS A 201 -12.75 25.43 -6.66
CA CYS A 201 -11.87 25.91 -7.72
C CYS A 201 -12.53 26.95 -8.63
N GLU A 202 -13.82 26.71 -8.99
CA GLU A 202 -14.62 27.64 -9.77
C GLU A 202 -14.82 28.97 -9.02
N MET A 203 -15.19 28.92 -7.74
CA MET A 203 -15.38 30.12 -6.90
C MET A 203 -14.07 30.92 -6.71
N ILE A 204 -12.96 30.23 -6.51
CA ILE A 204 -11.64 30.90 -6.39
C ILE A 204 -11.26 31.58 -7.71
N SER A 205 -11.48 30.91 -8.83
CA SER A 205 -11.18 31.46 -10.15
C SER A 205 -12.05 32.67 -10.50
N SER A 206 -13.32 32.69 -10.04
CA SER A 206 -14.30 33.73 -10.29
C SER A 206 -14.41 34.76 -9.17
N LEU A 207 -13.43 34.83 -8.25
CA LEU A 207 -13.50 35.70 -7.06
C LEU A 207 -13.68 37.19 -7.39
N CYS A 208 -13.05 37.65 -8.46
CA CYS A 208 -13.19 39.04 -8.91
C CYS A 208 -14.62 39.33 -9.39
N ASP A 209 -15.21 38.40 -10.16
CA ASP A 209 -16.56 38.51 -10.67
C ASP A 209 -17.61 38.51 -9.55
N ILE A 210 -17.42 37.63 -8.56
CA ILE A 210 -18.28 37.53 -7.37
C ILE A 210 -18.28 38.86 -6.60
N ARG A 211 -17.13 39.53 -6.51
CA ARG A 211 -17.01 40.86 -5.85
C ARG A 211 -17.69 41.96 -6.66
N ILE A 212 -17.54 41.97 -7.98
CA ILE A 212 -18.15 42.97 -8.86
C ILE A 212 -19.68 42.85 -8.83
N ILE A 213 -20.22 41.63 -8.84
CA ILE A 213 -21.68 41.37 -8.83
C ILE A 213 -22.28 41.54 -7.41
N GLY A 214 -21.45 41.63 -6.35
CA GLY A 214 -21.93 41.73 -4.96
C GLY A 214 -22.53 40.43 -4.42
N ALA A 215 -22.18 39.26 -5.00
CA ALA A 215 -22.76 37.95 -4.66
C ALA A 215 -22.09 37.27 -3.44
N LYS A 216 -21.32 37.99 -2.63
CA LYS A 216 -20.55 37.45 -1.50
C LYS A 216 -21.41 36.63 -0.53
N ASP A 217 -22.54 37.19 -0.08
CA ASP A 217 -23.40 36.50 0.92
C ASP A 217 -24.02 35.20 0.39
N LYS A 218 -24.33 35.17 -0.91
CA LYS A 218 -24.86 33.96 -1.56
C LYS A 218 -23.80 32.86 -1.64
N VAL A 219 -22.56 33.22 -2.01
CA VAL A 219 -21.44 32.28 -2.07
C VAL A 219 -21.08 31.76 -0.68
N GLU A 220 -21.10 32.61 0.35
CA GLU A 220 -20.85 32.22 1.73
C GLU A 220 -21.89 31.23 2.25
N LYS A 221 -23.16 31.45 1.97
CA LYS A 221 -24.24 30.50 2.31
C LYS A 221 -24.07 29.15 1.60
N GLU A 222 -23.72 29.16 0.32
CA GLU A 222 -23.48 27.91 -0.43
C GLU A 222 -22.23 27.18 0.08
N PHE A 223 -21.18 27.94 0.42
CA PHE A 223 -19.99 27.36 1.05
C PHE A 223 -20.32 26.68 2.38
N ALA A 224 -21.07 27.34 3.26
CA ALA A 224 -21.49 26.79 4.53
C ALA A 224 -22.32 25.50 4.34
N LYS A 225 -23.24 25.49 3.38
CA LYS A 225 -24.04 24.30 3.04
C LYS A 225 -23.15 23.14 2.58
N ARG A 226 -22.27 23.35 1.61
CA ARG A 226 -21.37 22.31 1.07
C ARG A 226 -20.37 21.83 2.10
N ASN A 227 -19.88 22.72 2.96
CA ASN A 227 -19.01 22.34 4.07
C ASN A 227 -19.74 21.47 5.10
N ASN A 228 -21.02 21.74 5.35
CA ASN A 228 -21.85 20.88 6.19
C ASN A 228 -22.09 19.50 5.54
N ASP A 229 -22.32 19.44 4.23
CA ASP A 229 -22.48 18.16 3.51
C ASP A 229 -21.20 17.30 3.61
N ILE A 230 -20.01 17.92 3.54
CA ILE A 230 -18.72 17.24 3.78
C ILE A 230 -18.62 16.77 5.23
N PHE A 231 -18.97 17.62 6.19
CA PHE A 231 -18.93 17.27 7.61
C PHE A 231 -19.79 16.04 7.91
N GLU A 232 -21.05 16.02 7.46
CA GLU A 232 -21.96 14.89 7.61
C GLU A 232 -21.42 13.61 6.91
N SER A 233 -20.89 13.77 5.70
CA SER A 233 -20.30 12.66 4.95
C SER A 233 -19.06 12.09 5.63
N ASN A 234 -18.23 12.95 6.22
CA ASN A 234 -17.05 12.55 7.00
C ASN A 234 -17.44 11.78 8.24
N ILE A 235 -18.41 12.31 9.04
CA ILE A 235 -18.90 11.62 10.25
C ILE A 235 -19.46 10.25 9.86
N THR A 236 -20.36 10.18 8.88
CA THR A 236 -20.96 8.91 8.44
C THR A 236 -19.92 7.89 8.04
N THR A 237 -18.89 8.32 7.32
CA THR A 237 -17.81 7.45 6.87
C THR A 237 -16.95 6.99 8.03
N GLU A 238 -16.55 7.89 8.94
CA GLU A 238 -15.70 7.53 10.08
C GLU A 238 -16.45 6.65 11.09
N VAL A 239 -17.73 6.93 11.37
CA VAL A 239 -18.56 6.08 12.23
C VAL A 239 -18.72 4.67 11.59
N SER A 240 -18.93 4.59 10.28
CA SER A 240 -18.99 3.30 9.58
C SER A 240 -17.67 2.52 9.68
N LYS A 241 -16.53 3.20 9.54
CA LYS A 241 -15.20 2.58 9.71
C LYS A 241 -14.97 2.11 11.14
N LEU A 242 -15.32 2.94 12.13
CA LEU A 242 -15.19 2.60 13.54
C LEU A 242 -16.07 1.40 13.91
N ASN A 243 -17.33 1.37 13.48
CA ASN A 243 -18.22 0.25 13.71
C ASN A 243 -17.65 -1.06 13.12
N CYS A 244 -17.18 -1.00 11.86
CA CYS A 244 -16.54 -2.15 11.24
C CYS A 244 -15.30 -2.61 12.03
N LYS A 245 -14.45 -1.67 12.44
CA LYS A 245 -13.23 -1.97 13.21
C LYS A 245 -13.58 -2.62 14.56
N THR A 246 -14.54 -2.05 15.28
CA THR A 246 -14.97 -2.54 16.61
C THR A 246 -15.56 -3.95 16.51
N ILE A 247 -16.41 -4.23 15.51
CA ILE A 247 -17.00 -5.56 15.31
C ILE A 247 -15.89 -6.58 14.98
N ILE A 248 -14.93 -6.22 14.12
CA ILE A 248 -13.80 -7.09 13.76
C ILE A 248 -12.96 -7.38 15.01
N GLU A 249 -12.70 -6.38 15.82
CA GLU A 249 -11.92 -6.53 17.05
C GLU A 249 -12.64 -7.40 18.07
N PHE A 250 -13.95 -7.22 18.24
CA PHE A 250 -14.80 -8.08 19.07
C PHE A 250 -14.76 -9.55 18.59
N ILE A 251 -14.88 -9.81 17.30
CA ILE A 251 -14.79 -11.16 16.75
C ILE A 251 -13.42 -11.77 17.06
N ASN A 252 -12.33 -11.03 16.84
CA ASN A 252 -10.97 -11.51 17.12
C ASN A 252 -10.77 -11.83 18.61
N GLN A 253 -11.30 -11.02 19.51
CA GLN A 253 -11.23 -11.28 20.96
C GLN A 253 -12.06 -12.51 21.34
N THR A 254 -13.25 -12.66 20.74
CA THR A 254 -14.10 -13.84 20.97
C THR A 254 -13.40 -15.12 20.50
N VAL A 255 -12.76 -15.10 19.32
CA VAL A 255 -12.00 -16.25 18.83
C VAL A 255 -10.81 -16.56 19.74
N LYS A 256 -10.08 -15.55 20.23
CA LYS A 256 -9.00 -15.75 21.22
C LYS A 256 -9.53 -16.40 22.50
N LEU A 257 -10.67 -15.95 22.99
CA LEU A 257 -11.29 -16.51 24.19
C LEU A 257 -11.69 -17.98 23.98
N VAL A 258 -12.28 -18.31 22.82
CA VAL A 258 -12.60 -19.72 22.46
C VAL A 258 -11.34 -20.57 22.39
N ILE A 259 -10.25 -20.07 21.78
CA ILE A 259 -8.96 -20.77 21.78
C ILE A 259 -8.47 -20.99 23.20
N PHE A 260 -8.53 -19.99 24.05
CA PHE A 260 -8.09 -20.09 25.45
C PHE A 260 -8.87 -21.14 26.22
N VAL A 261 -10.21 -21.15 26.09
CA VAL A 261 -11.08 -22.17 26.70
C VAL A 261 -10.74 -23.57 26.18
N PHE A 262 -10.56 -23.70 24.86
CA PHE A 262 -10.21 -25.00 24.24
C PHE A 262 -8.86 -25.52 24.71
N ILE A 263 -7.84 -24.65 24.82
CA ILE A 263 -6.53 -25.01 25.40
C ILE A 263 -6.70 -25.45 26.86
N GLY A 264 -7.49 -24.71 27.66
CA GLY A 264 -7.75 -25.06 29.05
C GLY A 264 -8.38 -26.45 29.22
N LEU A 265 -9.35 -26.80 28.37
CA LEU A 265 -9.96 -28.12 28.34
C LEU A 265 -8.98 -29.21 27.90
N MET A 266 -8.06 -28.92 26.99
CA MET A 266 -7.03 -29.83 26.52
C MET A 266 -5.84 -29.95 27.47
N ALA A 267 -5.55 -28.93 28.26
CA ALA A 267 -4.43 -28.93 29.20
C ALA A 267 -4.50 -30.07 30.21
N SER A 268 -5.71 -30.49 30.57
CA SER A 268 -5.91 -31.66 31.45
C SER A 268 -5.50 -32.99 30.81
N ASN A 269 -5.53 -33.09 29.46
CA ASN A 269 -5.30 -34.35 28.73
C ASN A 269 -3.93 -34.40 28.02
N TYR A 270 -3.29 -33.25 27.72
CA TYR A 270 -2.13 -33.15 26.82
C TYR A 270 -0.90 -32.47 27.40
N ASN A 271 -0.80 -32.22 28.68
CA ASN A 271 0.37 -31.58 29.35
C ASN A 271 0.84 -30.29 28.66
N ILE A 272 -0.10 -29.43 28.23
CA ILE A 272 0.25 -28.16 27.63
C ILE A 272 0.81 -27.23 28.70
N THR A 273 2.03 -26.75 28.51
CA THR A 273 2.69 -25.81 29.43
C THR A 273 2.10 -24.39 29.31
N MET A 274 2.31 -23.55 30.33
CA MET A 274 1.91 -22.15 30.30
C MET A 274 2.58 -21.38 29.15
N GLY A 275 3.85 -21.67 28.89
CA GLY A 275 4.58 -21.12 27.73
C GLY A 275 3.95 -21.54 26.40
N GLY A 276 3.49 -22.81 26.32
CA GLY A 276 2.77 -23.31 25.13
C GLY A 276 1.44 -22.58 24.89
N VAL A 277 0.68 -22.26 25.93
CA VAL A 277 -0.55 -21.42 25.84
C VAL A 277 -0.25 -20.05 25.24
N LEU A 278 0.75 -19.37 25.77
CA LEU A 278 1.15 -18.03 25.30
C LEU A 278 1.68 -18.04 23.88
N LEU A 279 2.42 -19.09 23.50
CA LEU A 279 2.91 -19.29 22.15
C LEU A 279 1.73 -19.40 21.15
N ILE A 280 0.73 -20.23 21.47
CA ILE A 280 -0.44 -20.44 20.61
C ILE A 280 -1.23 -19.13 20.44
N LEU A 281 -1.48 -18.38 21.54
CA LEU A 281 -2.19 -17.11 21.48
C LEU A 281 -1.41 -16.05 20.68
N SER A 282 -0.09 -16.02 20.81
CA SER A 282 0.78 -15.14 20.03
C SER A 282 0.72 -15.46 18.54
N TYR A 283 0.84 -16.72 18.18
CA TYR A 283 0.78 -17.14 16.79
C TYR A 283 -0.61 -16.94 16.15
N TYR A 284 -1.68 -17.17 16.89
CA TYR A 284 -3.02 -16.83 16.42
C TYR A 284 -3.11 -15.33 16.09
N SER A 285 -2.65 -14.47 16.99
CA SER A 285 -2.67 -13.01 16.76
C SER A 285 -1.86 -12.62 15.52
N MET A 286 -0.64 -13.15 15.40
CA MET A 286 0.22 -12.88 14.25
C MET A 286 -0.39 -13.38 12.93
N PHE A 287 -1.04 -14.53 12.95
CA PHE A 287 -1.70 -15.11 11.79
C PHE A 287 -2.91 -14.26 11.35
N ALA A 288 -3.75 -13.83 12.30
CA ALA A 288 -4.91 -12.99 12.05
C ALA A 288 -4.50 -11.61 11.48
N ASP A 289 -3.46 -10.99 12.04
CA ASP A 289 -2.92 -9.71 11.55
C ASP A 289 -2.34 -9.84 10.13
N GLN A 290 -1.69 -10.97 9.83
CA GLN A 290 -1.12 -11.23 8.52
C GLN A 290 -2.19 -11.37 7.43
N ILE A 291 -3.31 -12.06 7.72
CA ILE A 291 -4.43 -12.15 6.77
C ILE A 291 -5.04 -10.79 6.50
N LYS A 292 -5.21 -9.97 7.54
CA LYS A 292 -5.70 -8.59 7.39
C LYS A 292 -4.77 -7.76 6.50
N GLN A 293 -3.45 -7.88 6.67
CA GLN A 293 -2.47 -7.21 5.82
C GLN A 293 -2.55 -7.69 4.36
N ILE A 294 -2.66 -9.00 4.13
CA ILE A 294 -2.81 -9.58 2.79
C ILE A 294 -4.06 -9.03 2.10
N GLY A 295 -5.18 -8.99 2.80
CA GLY A 295 -6.43 -8.44 2.29
C GLY A 295 -6.30 -6.97 1.86
N ASN A 296 -5.73 -6.13 2.72
CA ASN A 296 -5.47 -4.73 2.41
C ASN A 296 -4.52 -4.56 1.22
N THR A 297 -3.46 -5.37 1.19
CA THR A 297 -2.46 -5.35 0.12
C THR A 297 -3.07 -5.71 -1.23
N TYR A 298 -4.00 -6.67 -1.28
CA TYR A 298 -4.73 -7.03 -2.50
C TYR A 298 -5.60 -5.88 -3.03
N VAL A 299 -6.35 -5.22 -2.15
CA VAL A 299 -7.20 -4.07 -2.53
C VAL A 299 -6.38 -2.91 -3.05
N ASP A 300 -5.31 -2.55 -2.35
CA ASP A 300 -4.39 -1.50 -2.76
C ASP A 300 -3.65 -1.85 -4.06
N GLY A 301 -3.33 -3.13 -4.26
CA GLY A 301 -2.65 -3.62 -5.46
C GLY A 301 -3.43 -3.34 -6.74
N ASN A 302 -4.73 -3.57 -6.74
CA ASN A 302 -5.58 -3.30 -7.91
C ASN A 302 -5.58 -1.81 -8.29
N ARG A 303 -5.61 -0.92 -7.30
CA ARG A 303 -5.52 0.54 -7.54
C ARG A 303 -4.17 0.93 -8.13
N ARG A 304 -3.09 0.38 -7.58
CA ARG A 304 -1.72 0.68 -8.03
C ARG A 304 -1.43 0.18 -9.44
N ILE A 305 -2.02 -0.95 -9.83
CA ILE A 305 -1.91 -1.45 -11.21
C ILE A 305 -2.47 -0.43 -12.21
N ALA A 306 -3.57 0.24 -11.89
CA ALA A 306 -4.13 1.28 -12.76
C ALA A 306 -3.12 2.44 -12.95
N TYR A 307 -2.45 2.87 -11.88
CA TYR A 307 -1.43 3.91 -11.96
C TYR A 307 -0.22 3.48 -12.81
N ILE A 308 0.25 2.24 -12.63
CA ILE A 308 1.34 1.68 -13.45
C ILE A 308 0.95 1.59 -14.92
N GLN A 309 -0.29 1.22 -15.21
CA GLN A 309 -0.80 1.17 -16.60
C GLN A 309 -0.86 2.57 -17.21
N SER A 310 -1.28 3.58 -16.44
CA SER A 310 -1.29 4.98 -16.89
C SER A 310 0.12 5.50 -17.21
N ILE A 311 1.11 5.20 -16.35
CA ILE A 311 2.50 5.55 -16.63
C ILE A 311 2.99 4.82 -17.89
N LYS A 312 2.74 3.51 -17.99
CA LYS A 312 3.16 2.71 -19.13
C LYS A 312 2.53 3.19 -20.44
N SER A 313 1.24 3.52 -20.46
CA SER A 313 0.57 4.08 -21.64
C SER A 313 1.17 5.42 -22.03
N PHE A 314 1.45 6.27 -21.04
CA PHE A 314 2.11 7.56 -21.28
C PHE A 314 3.53 7.42 -21.86
N LEU A 315 4.34 6.51 -21.34
CA LEU A 315 5.68 6.26 -21.84
C LEU A 315 5.69 5.66 -23.26
N ASN A 316 4.57 5.08 -23.70
CA ASN A 316 4.39 4.55 -25.05
C ASN A 316 3.74 5.55 -26.03
N THR A 317 3.43 6.79 -25.61
CA THR A 317 2.89 7.79 -26.51
C THR A 317 3.89 8.08 -27.65
N PRO A 318 3.41 8.43 -28.86
CA PRO A 318 4.30 8.81 -29.95
C PRO A 318 5.13 10.03 -29.55
N THR A 319 6.40 10.01 -29.95
CA THR A 319 7.29 11.17 -29.85
C THR A 319 7.39 11.84 -31.22
N GLU A 320 7.73 13.10 -31.24
CA GLU A 320 8.11 13.77 -32.48
C GLU A 320 9.26 12.99 -33.11
N ASN A 321 8.93 12.19 -34.14
CA ASN A 321 9.91 11.53 -34.97
C ASN A 321 10.58 12.58 -35.84
N GLY A 322 11.71 13.10 -35.46
CA GLY A 322 12.32 14.07 -36.33
C GLY A 322 13.69 14.61 -35.95
N ARG A 323 14.11 14.46 -34.69
CA ARG A 323 15.40 15.05 -34.28
C ARG A 323 16.62 14.18 -34.64
N SER A 324 16.46 12.88 -34.84
CA SER A 324 17.60 12.01 -35.20
C SER A 324 18.04 12.12 -36.65
N ASP A 325 17.14 12.53 -37.56
CA ASP A 325 17.41 12.62 -39.00
C ASP A 325 17.48 14.06 -39.52
N MET A 326 17.41 15.06 -38.64
CA MET A 326 17.56 16.44 -39.05
C MET A 326 19.03 16.75 -39.39
N GLN A 327 19.31 16.99 -40.66
CA GLN A 327 20.56 17.57 -41.07
C GLN A 327 20.68 19.00 -40.47
N SER A 328 21.85 19.34 -39.94
CA SER A 328 22.10 20.70 -39.47
C SER A 328 21.94 21.69 -40.64
N LEU A 329 20.99 22.59 -40.51
CA LEU A 329 20.74 23.62 -41.50
C LEU A 329 21.88 24.67 -41.44
N ASN A 330 22.67 24.76 -42.45
CA ASN A 330 23.60 25.91 -42.63
C ASN A 330 22.81 27.09 -43.21
N ILE A 331 22.41 27.97 -42.33
CA ILE A 331 21.67 29.18 -42.72
C ILE A 331 22.67 30.17 -43.30
N THR A 332 22.60 30.34 -44.61
CA THR A 332 23.42 31.30 -45.38
C THR A 332 22.67 32.59 -45.71
N GLY A 333 21.37 32.65 -45.52
CA GLY A 333 20.48 33.79 -45.71
C GLY A 333 19.20 33.66 -44.93
N GLY A 334 18.45 34.76 -44.75
CA GLY A 334 17.23 34.81 -43.94
C GLY A 334 15.93 34.58 -44.76
N GLU A 335 16.00 34.16 -46.00
CA GLU A 335 14.81 33.93 -46.84
C GLU A 335 14.17 32.57 -46.56
N ILE A 336 12.87 32.58 -46.23
CA ILE A 336 12.07 31.37 -45.97
C ILE A 336 11.01 31.28 -47.06
N GLU A 337 11.11 30.29 -47.94
CA GLU A 337 10.11 30.02 -48.96
C GLU A 337 9.26 28.80 -48.60
N ILE A 338 7.94 28.99 -48.43
CA ILE A 338 6.99 27.93 -48.11
C ILE A 338 6.19 27.61 -49.35
N LYS A 339 6.42 26.41 -49.96
CA LYS A 339 5.71 25.95 -51.15
C LYS A 339 4.78 24.80 -50.81
N ARG A 340 3.48 24.98 -51.05
CA ARG A 340 2.43 23.93 -50.93
C ARG A 340 2.43 23.19 -49.56
N LEU A 341 2.57 23.93 -48.46
CA LEU A 341 2.43 23.38 -47.14
C LEU A 341 0.95 23.20 -46.82
N PHE A 342 0.53 21.95 -46.55
CA PHE A 342 -0.80 21.62 -46.02
C PHE A 342 -0.61 21.15 -44.61
N PHE A 343 -1.34 21.78 -43.68
CA PHE A 343 -1.32 21.42 -42.28
C PHE A 343 -2.74 21.32 -41.74
N SER A 344 -3.07 20.23 -41.04
CA SER A 344 -4.32 20.09 -40.34
C SER A 344 -4.05 19.52 -38.93
N TYR A 345 -4.64 20.14 -37.91
CA TYR A 345 -4.83 19.43 -36.64
C TYR A 345 -5.82 18.31 -36.91
N GLU A 346 -5.59 17.10 -36.32
CA GLU A 346 -6.38 15.89 -36.56
C GLU A 346 -7.77 16.14 -37.16
N SER A 347 -8.03 15.53 -38.30
CA SER A 347 -9.20 15.78 -39.13
C SER A 347 -10.49 15.67 -38.31
N LYS A 348 -10.98 16.75 -37.75
CA LYS A 348 -12.43 16.97 -37.73
C LYS A 348 -12.80 17.20 -39.20
N ALA A 349 -13.26 16.13 -39.83
CA ALA A 349 -14.00 16.28 -41.06
C ALA A 349 -15.15 17.23 -40.77
N TYR A 350 -15.03 18.47 -41.20
CA TYR A 350 -16.17 19.34 -41.30
C TYR A 350 -17.03 18.75 -42.43
N ALA A 351 -18.17 18.15 -42.01
CA ALA A 351 -19.24 17.81 -42.90
C ALA A 351 -19.89 19.08 -43.44
#